data_1f679d1bcbf62051caea6f69491fb515
#
_entry.id   1f679d1bcbf62051caea6f69491fb515
#
_cell.length_a   1.000
_cell.length_b   1.000
_cell.length_c   1.000
_cell.angle_alpha   90.00
_cell.angle_beta   90.00
_cell.angle_gamma   90.00
#
_symmetry.space_group_name_H-M   'P 1'
#
loop_
_entity.id
_entity.type
_entity.pdbx_description
1 polymer ?
#
loop_
_entity_poly.entity_id
_entity_poly.type
_entity_poly.pdbx_seq_one_letter_code
_entity_poly.pdbx_strand_id
1 'polypeptide(L)'
;MRFDEVIRIWRRRAALTVGLVLLALASFAVALLVFPATYQSQASVVLLASRAASRVTGGNPYLGFTPSLSLTADVLSRELTGPVTVSQLASEGFEESYAVAQPTYATTTTGSVLIITVTGANPAGVERTLHGVIGEIKYLLVRMQGDVRPHSQITISELASSPEASLQRSATVRPMVTTLLVGLIIALGLPVIIDGVVRRRKVKHAVAKPAGVQGRVRLQARARQLADSFTRTSSR
;
A
#
# COMPACT_ATOMS: atom_id res chain seq x y z
N MET A 1 -7.09 32.53 -0.57
CA MET A 1 -7.05 32.34 -2.02
C MET A 1 -8.48 32.18 -2.51
N ARG A 2 -8.97 33.03 -3.41
CA ARG A 2 -10.31 32.92 -3.99
C ARG A 2 -10.29 31.89 -5.13
N PHE A 3 -11.32 31.09 -5.23
CA PHE A 3 -11.45 30.04 -6.29
C PHE A 3 -11.21 30.58 -7.70
N ASP A 4 -11.65 31.82 -7.95
CA ASP A 4 -11.48 32.50 -9.25
C ASP A 4 -10.01 32.74 -9.65
N GLU A 5 -9.10 32.89 -8.67
CA GLU A 5 -7.67 33.03 -8.96
C GLU A 5 -7.05 31.72 -9.42
N VAL A 6 -7.46 30.59 -8.82
CA VAL A 6 -6.97 29.25 -9.16
C VAL A 6 -7.42 28.88 -10.61
N ILE A 7 -8.68 29.14 -10.94
CA ILE A 7 -9.22 28.88 -12.29
C ILE A 7 -8.48 29.73 -13.33
N ARG A 8 -8.14 30.98 -13.01
CA ARG A 8 -7.40 31.87 -13.92
C ARG A 8 -5.96 31.40 -14.16
N ILE A 9 -5.31 30.84 -13.14
CA ILE A 9 -3.97 30.24 -13.25
C ILE A 9 -4.02 29.00 -14.14
N TRP A 10 -5.03 28.13 -13.98
CA TRP A 10 -5.21 26.94 -14.81
C TRP A 10 -5.45 27.28 -16.27
N ARG A 11 -6.29 28.28 -16.58
CA ARG A 11 -6.49 28.75 -17.97
C ARG A 11 -5.21 29.34 -18.58
N ARG A 12 -4.40 30.04 -17.82
CA ARG A 12 -3.13 30.61 -18.31
C ARG A 12 -2.08 29.57 -18.61
N ARG A 13 -2.12 28.43 -17.93
CA ARG A 13 -1.17 27.32 -18.10
C ARG A 13 -1.89 26.01 -18.46
N ALA A 14 -2.95 26.13 -19.27
CA ALA A 14 -3.79 24.99 -19.63
C ALA A 14 -3.00 23.82 -20.20
N ALA A 15 -2.04 24.08 -21.09
CA ALA A 15 -1.18 23.05 -21.65
C ALA A 15 -0.36 22.29 -20.58
N LEU A 16 0.15 22.99 -19.56
CA LEU A 16 0.91 22.39 -18.47
C LEU A 16 0.02 21.56 -17.54
N THR A 17 -1.18 22.09 -17.23
CA THR A 17 -2.16 21.39 -16.39
C THR A 17 -2.68 20.15 -17.10
N VAL A 18 -3.03 20.25 -18.37
CA VAL A 18 -3.48 19.13 -19.21
C VAL A 18 -2.39 18.08 -19.34
N GLY A 19 -1.14 18.50 -19.58
CA GLY A 19 0.00 17.58 -19.65
C GLY A 19 0.22 16.80 -18.35
N LEU A 20 0.10 17.45 -17.18
CA LEU A 20 0.23 16.78 -15.87
C LEU A 20 -0.95 15.84 -15.57
N VAL A 21 -2.17 16.21 -15.97
CA VAL A 21 -3.33 15.32 -15.84
C VAL A 21 -3.18 14.09 -16.74
N LEU A 22 -2.74 14.29 -17.99
CA LEU A 22 -2.46 13.17 -18.89
C LEU A 22 -1.36 12.26 -18.35
N LEU A 23 -0.30 12.83 -17.76
CA LEU A 23 0.76 12.06 -17.11
C LEU A 23 0.22 11.26 -15.92
N ALA A 24 -0.66 11.84 -15.09
CA ALA A 24 -1.30 11.14 -13.98
C ALA A 24 -2.18 9.99 -14.47
N LEU A 25 -2.95 10.19 -15.54
CA LEU A 25 -3.77 9.15 -16.17
C LEU A 25 -2.90 8.06 -16.81
N ALA A 26 -1.80 8.41 -17.46
CA ALA A 26 -0.85 7.45 -18.01
C ALA A 26 -0.19 6.61 -16.88
N SER A 27 0.20 7.25 -15.78
CA SER A 27 0.73 6.55 -14.59
C SER A 27 -0.29 5.59 -13.98
N PHE A 28 -1.56 5.99 -13.96
CA PHE A 28 -2.65 5.12 -13.51
C PHE A 28 -2.87 3.92 -14.45
N ALA A 29 -2.83 4.14 -15.76
CA ALA A 29 -2.92 3.07 -16.74
C ALA A 29 -1.75 2.06 -16.61
N VAL A 30 -0.53 2.57 -16.39
CA VAL A 30 0.63 1.72 -16.12
C VAL A 30 0.45 0.94 -14.80
N ALA A 31 -0.10 1.57 -13.76
CA ALA A 31 -0.39 0.89 -12.50
C ALA A 31 -1.39 -0.27 -12.68
N LEU A 32 -2.41 -0.12 -13.54
CA LEU A 32 -3.34 -1.21 -13.87
C LEU A 32 -2.67 -2.41 -14.53
N LEU A 33 -1.60 -2.18 -15.31
CA LEU A 33 -0.84 -3.25 -15.97
C LEU A 33 0.16 -3.90 -15.02
N VAL A 34 0.73 -3.14 -14.09
CA VAL A 34 1.76 -3.61 -13.15
C VAL A 34 1.17 -4.35 -11.95
N PHE A 35 -0.05 -3.96 -11.51
CA PHE A 35 -0.72 -4.61 -10.38
C PHE A 35 -1.81 -5.57 -10.89
N PRO A 36 -1.47 -6.85 -11.12
CA PRO A 36 -2.44 -7.86 -11.56
C PRO A 36 -3.50 -8.07 -10.48
N ALA A 37 -4.64 -8.59 -10.91
CA ALA A 37 -5.69 -9.02 -9.99
C ALA A 37 -5.13 -10.06 -9.01
N THR A 38 -5.34 -9.85 -7.71
CA THR A 38 -4.91 -10.80 -6.67
C THR A 38 -6.11 -11.63 -6.25
N TYR A 39 -5.93 -12.94 -6.31
CA TYR A 39 -6.90 -13.93 -5.84
C TYR A 39 -6.51 -14.40 -4.45
N GLN A 40 -7.50 -14.69 -3.63
CA GLN A 40 -7.32 -15.21 -2.28
C GLN A 40 -8.22 -16.41 -2.06
N SER A 41 -7.67 -17.46 -1.44
CA SER A 41 -8.40 -18.59 -0.90
C SER A 41 -8.05 -18.76 0.58
N GLN A 42 -9.00 -19.24 1.37
CA GLN A 42 -8.83 -19.39 2.81
C GLN A 42 -9.42 -20.70 3.29
N ALA A 43 -8.72 -21.36 4.22
CA ALA A 43 -9.24 -22.50 4.94
C ALA A 43 -9.00 -22.35 6.44
N SER A 44 -9.90 -22.90 7.24
CA SER A 44 -9.77 -23.00 8.69
C SER A 44 -9.68 -24.46 9.09
N VAL A 45 -8.60 -24.81 9.78
CA VAL A 45 -8.30 -26.16 10.24
C VAL A 45 -8.24 -26.15 11.77
N VAL A 46 -8.95 -27.09 12.40
CA VAL A 46 -8.92 -27.23 13.87
C VAL A 46 -8.17 -28.49 14.25
N LEU A 47 -7.29 -28.38 15.27
CA LEU A 47 -6.68 -29.51 15.90
C LEU A 47 -7.65 -30.07 16.96
N LEU A 48 -7.93 -31.35 16.86
CA LEU A 48 -8.84 -32.06 17.73
C LEU A 48 -8.08 -32.95 18.72
N ALA A 49 -8.58 -32.97 19.95
CA ALA A 49 -8.07 -33.86 20.97
C ALA A 49 -8.11 -35.32 20.52
N SER A 50 -7.14 -36.13 20.96
CA SER A 50 -7.10 -37.55 20.69
C SER A 50 -8.35 -38.26 21.22
N ARG A 51 -8.71 -39.39 20.62
CA ARG A 51 -9.83 -40.21 21.10
C ARG A 51 -9.64 -40.64 22.55
N ALA A 52 -8.40 -40.88 23.00
CA ALA A 52 -8.11 -41.24 24.37
C ALA A 52 -8.39 -40.06 25.34
N ALA A 53 -7.96 -38.84 24.97
CA ALA A 53 -8.23 -37.65 25.77
C ALA A 53 -9.71 -37.27 25.78
N SER A 54 -10.44 -37.47 24.69
CA SER A 54 -11.85 -37.15 24.58
C SER A 54 -12.77 -38.04 25.42
N ARG A 55 -12.30 -39.17 25.93
CA ARG A 55 -13.11 -40.04 26.82
C ARG A 55 -13.61 -39.33 28.07
N VAL A 56 -12.80 -38.40 28.60
CA VAL A 56 -13.15 -37.59 29.77
C VAL A 56 -14.29 -36.63 29.47
N THR A 57 -14.46 -36.23 28.21
CA THR A 57 -15.50 -35.32 27.71
C THR A 57 -16.64 -36.05 26.96
N GLY A 58 -16.94 -37.31 27.37
CA GLY A 58 -17.98 -38.11 26.75
C GLY A 58 -17.67 -38.56 25.29
N GLY A 59 -16.41 -38.61 24.91
CA GLY A 59 -15.99 -39.01 23.57
C GLY A 59 -16.04 -37.92 22.49
N ASN A 60 -16.45 -36.71 22.84
CA ASN A 60 -16.49 -35.60 21.90
C ASN A 60 -15.14 -34.85 21.81
N PRO A 61 -14.39 -34.96 20.69
CA PRO A 61 -13.08 -34.33 20.55
C PRO A 61 -13.13 -32.79 20.52
N TYR A 62 -14.29 -32.20 20.17
CA TYR A 62 -14.47 -30.74 20.18
C TYR A 62 -14.63 -30.13 21.57
N LEU A 63 -14.86 -30.94 22.60
CA LEU A 63 -14.92 -30.49 23.98
C LEU A 63 -13.57 -30.63 24.70
N GLY A 64 -12.60 -31.25 24.06
CA GLY A 64 -11.27 -31.55 24.62
C GLY A 64 -10.21 -30.49 24.29
N PHE A 65 -10.58 -29.22 24.11
CA PHE A 65 -9.61 -28.16 23.84
C PHE A 65 -8.75 -27.90 25.08
N THR A 66 -7.45 -28.04 24.92
CA THR A 66 -6.46 -27.85 25.98
C THR A 66 -5.41 -26.84 25.54
N PRO A 67 -4.70 -26.17 26.47
CA PRO A 67 -3.58 -25.29 26.12
C PRO A 67 -2.48 -26.00 25.31
N SER A 68 -2.30 -27.30 25.51
CA SER A 68 -1.33 -28.11 24.74
C SER A 68 -1.69 -28.22 23.25
N LEU A 69 -2.99 -28.30 22.90
CA LEU A 69 -3.41 -28.27 21.50
C LEU A 69 -3.12 -26.90 20.85
N SER A 70 -3.33 -25.80 21.59
CA SER A 70 -3.00 -24.46 21.13
C SER A 70 -1.49 -24.30 20.92
N LEU A 71 -0.68 -24.85 21.81
CA LEU A 71 0.78 -24.87 21.65
C LEU A 71 1.21 -25.69 20.42
N THR A 72 0.59 -26.85 20.21
CA THR A 72 0.84 -27.68 19.01
C THR A 72 0.48 -26.92 17.74
N ALA A 73 -0.62 -26.17 17.74
CA ALA A 73 -0.99 -25.33 16.61
C ALA A 73 0.02 -24.19 16.38
N ASP A 74 0.57 -23.58 17.44
CA ASP A 74 1.62 -22.56 17.33
C ASP A 74 2.90 -23.14 16.70
N VAL A 75 3.33 -24.30 17.17
CA VAL A 75 4.50 -25.00 16.62
C VAL A 75 4.30 -25.34 15.15
N LEU A 76 3.14 -25.88 14.77
CA LEU A 76 2.81 -26.18 13.38
C LEU A 76 2.79 -24.90 12.52
N SER A 77 2.22 -23.81 13.01
CA SER A 77 2.20 -22.53 12.30
C SER A 77 3.61 -22.01 12.02
N ARG A 78 4.51 -22.10 12.98
CA ARG A 78 5.93 -21.71 12.83
C ARG A 78 6.68 -22.61 11.87
N GLU A 79 6.49 -23.91 11.94
CA GLU A 79 7.13 -24.87 11.03
C GLU A 79 6.67 -24.65 9.59
N LEU A 80 5.37 -24.45 9.37
CA LEU A 80 4.81 -24.16 8.05
C LEU A 80 5.31 -22.86 7.45
N THR A 81 5.50 -21.82 8.26
CA THR A 81 6.02 -20.52 7.81
C THR A 81 7.55 -20.46 7.81
N GLY A 82 8.20 -21.54 8.24
CA GLY A 82 9.65 -21.66 8.23
C GLY A 82 10.23 -21.70 6.81
N PRO A 83 11.44 -21.14 6.59
CA PRO A 83 12.02 -21.03 5.25
C PRO A 83 12.25 -22.39 4.57
N VAL A 84 12.51 -23.43 5.36
CA VAL A 84 12.70 -24.80 4.84
C VAL A 84 11.42 -25.34 4.24
N THR A 85 10.30 -25.27 4.97
CA THR A 85 9.00 -25.77 4.51
C THR A 85 8.48 -24.94 3.32
N VAL A 86 8.67 -23.62 3.36
CA VAL A 86 8.31 -22.73 2.25
C VAL A 86 9.08 -23.10 0.99
N SER A 87 10.40 -23.31 1.08
CA SER A 87 11.21 -23.72 -0.08
C SER A 87 10.88 -25.12 -0.58
N GLN A 88 10.54 -26.04 0.30
CA GLN A 88 10.10 -27.38 -0.07
C GLN A 88 8.79 -27.33 -0.85
N LEU A 89 7.76 -26.67 -0.32
CA LEU A 89 6.48 -26.50 -0.99
C LEU A 89 6.62 -25.82 -2.35
N ALA A 90 7.48 -24.79 -2.45
CA ALA A 90 7.77 -24.15 -3.73
C ALA A 90 8.41 -25.11 -4.74
N SER A 91 9.32 -25.99 -4.30
CA SER A 91 9.93 -27.03 -5.16
C SER A 91 8.95 -28.11 -5.63
N GLU A 92 7.87 -28.30 -4.89
CA GLU A 92 6.76 -29.22 -5.22
C GLU A 92 5.71 -28.57 -6.14
N GLY A 93 5.89 -27.28 -6.52
CA GLY A 93 5.01 -26.54 -7.42
C GLY A 93 3.91 -25.75 -6.71
N PHE A 94 4.02 -25.52 -5.41
CA PHE A 94 3.15 -24.67 -4.61
C PHE A 94 3.81 -23.29 -4.42
N GLU A 95 3.82 -22.50 -5.50
CA GLU A 95 4.61 -21.24 -5.59
C GLU A 95 3.87 -20.00 -5.04
N GLU A 96 2.54 -20.11 -4.82
CA GLU A 96 1.77 -18.96 -4.39
C GLU A 96 2.04 -18.62 -2.91
N SER A 97 1.97 -17.33 -2.58
CA SER A 97 2.24 -16.86 -1.22
C SER A 97 1.17 -17.31 -0.24
N TYR A 98 1.57 -17.86 0.89
CA TYR A 98 0.63 -18.26 1.93
C TYR A 98 1.03 -17.74 3.32
N ALA A 99 0.04 -17.60 4.18
CA ALA A 99 0.18 -17.26 5.59
C ALA A 99 -0.65 -18.23 6.43
N VAL A 100 -0.06 -18.68 7.54
CA VAL A 100 -0.76 -19.50 8.54
C VAL A 100 -0.77 -18.74 9.85
N ALA A 101 -1.95 -18.52 10.40
CA ALA A 101 -2.12 -17.75 11.63
C ALA A 101 -3.11 -18.43 12.58
N GLN A 102 -2.87 -18.27 13.87
CA GLN A 102 -3.87 -18.58 14.88
C GLN A 102 -4.73 -17.36 15.14
N PRO A 103 -6.06 -17.47 15.15
CA PRO A 103 -6.93 -16.36 15.53
C PRO A 103 -6.71 -16.02 16.99
N THR A 104 -6.38 -14.77 17.27
CA THR A 104 -6.29 -14.24 18.62
C THR A 104 -7.67 -13.77 19.05
N TYR A 105 -8.30 -14.48 19.94
CA TYR A 105 -9.53 -14.01 20.57
C TYR A 105 -9.18 -13.06 21.72
N ALA A 106 -9.99 -12.02 21.91
CA ALA A 106 -9.76 -10.93 22.87
C ALA A 106 -9.62 -11.38 24.36
N THR A 107 -9.90 -12.62 24.66
CA THR A 107 -9.74 -13.24 25.99
C THR A 107 -8.79 -14.44 25.87
N THR A 108 -7.52 -14.25 26.16
CA THR A 108 -6.47 -15.19 26.58
C THR A 108 -6.49 -16.67 26.09
N THR A 109 -7.48 -17.12 25.37
CA THR A 109 -7.55 -18.48 24.85
C THR A 109 -7.23 -18.49 23.39
N THR A 110 -5.96 -18.69 23.07
CA THR A 110 -5.51 -19.03 21.71
C THR A 110 -6.16 -20.37 21.37
N GLY A 111 -7.09 -20.38 20.41
CA GLY A 111 -7.75 -21.60 19.98
C GLY A 111 -6.79 -22.55 19.26
N SER A 112 -7.12 -23.82 19.22
CA SER A 112 -6.41 -24.84 18.41
C SER A 112 -6.80 -24.77 16.92
N VAL A 113 -7.19 -23.59 16.46
CA VAL A 113 -7.60 -23.32 15.06
C VAL A 113 -6.44 -22.65 14.32
N LEU A 114 -6.17 -23.14 13.13
CA LEU A 114 -5.26 -22.54 12.17
C LEU A 114 -6.05 -21.95 11.02
N ILE A 115 -5.80 -20.71 10.69
CA ILE A 115 -6.33 -20.04 9.51
C ILE A 115 -5.23 -20.00 8.47
N ILE A 116 -5.46 -20.63 7.35
CA ILE A 116 -4.55 -20.65 6.19
C ILE A 116 -5.12 -19.67 5.18
N THR A 117 -4.31 -18.72 4.75
CA THR A 117 -4.67 -17.76 3.71
C THR A 117 -3.64 -17.85 2.61
N VAL A 118 -4.07 -18.12 1.39
CA VAL A 118 -3.21 -18.18 0.20
C VAL A 118 -3.59 -17.06 -0.73
N THR A 119 -2.60 -16.37 -1.27
CA THR A 119 -2.79 -15.23 -2.18
C THR A 119 -1.85 -15.35 -3.38
N GLY A 120 -2.38 -15.04 -4.56
CA GLY A 120 -1.60 -15.10 -5.78
C GLY A 120 -2.30 -14.50 -6.99
N ALA A 121 -1.62 -14.50 -8.13
CA ALA A 121 -2.15 -13.98 -9.38
C ALA A 121 -2.97 -15.01 -10.17
N ASN A 122 -2.74 -16.31 -9.93
CA ASN A 122 -3.41 -17.39 -10.62
C ASN A 122 -4.41 -18.10 -9.70
N PRO A 123 -5.72 -18.06 -9.96
CA PRO A 123 -6.72 -18.68 -9.09
C PRO A 123 -6.49 -20.19 -8.91
N ALA A 124 -6.16 -20.92 -9.98
CA ALA A 124 -5.88 -22.34 -9.88
C ALA A 124 -4.59 -22.66 -9.11
N GLY A 125 -3.58 -21.77 -9.17
CA GLY A 125 -2.37 -21.85 -8.36
C GLY A 125 -2.68 -21.65 -6.88
N VAL A 126 -3.51 -20.67 -6.54
CA VAL A 126 -3.96 -20.37 -5.17
C VAL A 126 -4.69 -21.57 -4.56
N GLU A 127 -5.63 -22.18 -5.28
CA GLU A 127 -6.37 -23.37 -4.82
C GLU A 127 -5.43 -24.55 -4.61
N ARG A 128 -4.54 -24.81 -5.58
CA ARG A 128 -3.56 -25.90 -5.48
C ARG A 128 -2.64 -25.73 -4.29
N THR A 129 -2.12 -24.52 -4.08
CA THR A 129 -1.24 -24.21 -2.93
C THR A 129 -1.99 -24.36 -1.62
N LEU A 130 -3.26 -23.95 -1.52
CA LEU A 130 -4.07 -24.16 -0.32
C LEU A 130 -4.17 -25.66 0.04
N HIS A 131 -4.48 -26.51 -0.94
CA HIS A 131 -4.55 -27.95 -0.73
C HIS A 131 -3.17 -28.54 -0.38
N GLY A 132 -2.09 -28.05 -0.99
CA GLY A 132 -0.72 -28.45 -0.66
C GLY A 132 -0.36 -28.13 0.79
N VAL A 133 -0.65 -26.91 1.25
CA VAL A 133 -0.40 -26.51 2.65
C VAL A 133 -1.22 -27.33 3.64
N ILE A 134 -2.49 -27.63 3.33
CA ILE A 134 -3.32 -28.52 4.18
C ILE A 134 -2.73 -29.94 4.21
N GLY A 135 -2.23 -30.42 3.08
CA GLY A 135 -1.51 -31.71 3.00
C GLY A 135 -0.26 -31.73 3.87
N GLU A 136 0.54 -30.66 3.82
CA GLU A 136 1.76 -30.52 4.63
C GLU A 136 1.44 -30.45 6.13
N ILE A 137 0.36 -29.78 6.55
CA ILE A 137 -0.10 -29.82 7.94
C ILE A 137 -0.34 -31.27 8.41
N LYS A 138 -1.03 -32.07 7.60
CA LYS A 138 -1.30 -33.47 7.91
C LYS A 138 -0.01 -34.26 8.03
N TYR A 139 0.90 -34.06 7.07
CA TYR A 139 2.19 -34.74 7.04
C TYR A 139 3.05 -34.40 8.28
N LEU A 140 3.21 -33.11 8.59
CA LEU A 140 3.96 -32.64 9.75
C LEU A 140 3.36 -33.17 11.06
N LEU A 141 2.03 -33.13 11.20
CA LEU A 141 1.36 -33.64 12.39
C LEU A 141 1.60 -35.12 12.60
N VAL A 142 1.53 -35.93 11.54
CA VAL A 142 1.83 -37.38 11.59
C VAL A 142 3.30 -37.61 11.93
N ARG A 143 4.21 -36.86 11.31
CA ARG A 143 5.65 -36.94 11.60
C ARG A 143 5.98 -36.60 13.05
N MET A 144 5.38 -35.58 13.61
CA MET A 144 5.56 -35.18 15.01
C MET A 144 5.04 -36.23 16.02
N GLN A 145 4.08 -37.06 15.59
CA GLN A 145 3.41 -38.07 16.41
C GLN A 145 3.81 -39.51 16.05
N GLY A 146 4.94 -39.71 15.35
CA GLY A 146 5.36 -41.02 14.81
C GLY A 146 5.41 -42.16 15.85
N ASP A 147 5.77 -41.85 17.08
CA ASP A 147 5.86 -42.82 18.19
C ASP A 147 4.61 -42.91 19.06
N VAL A 148 3.57 -42.12 18.74
CA VAL A 148 2.32 -42.08 19.53
C VAL A 148 1.33 -43.12 19.01
N ARG A 149 0.69 -43.86 19.90
CA ARG A 149 -0.33 -44.86 19.57
C ARG A 149 -1.51 -44.20 18.82
N PRO A 150 -2.08 -44.83 17.77
CA PRO A 150 -3.10 -44.21 16.90
C PRO A 150 -4.33 -43.60 17.63
N HIS A 151 -4.78 -44.23 18.72
CA HIS A 151 -5.91 -43.72 19.53
C HIS A 151 -5.56 -42.50 20.40
N SER A 152 -4.26 -42.24 20.59
CA SER A 152 -3.73 -41.11 21.35
C SER A 152 -3.22 -39.98 20.44
N GLN A 153 -3.29 -40.12 19.11
CA GLN A 153 -2.87 -39.10 18.17
C GLN A 153 -3.90 -37.97 18.08
N ILE A 154 -3.39 -36.75 18.01
CA ILE A 154 -4.13 -35.53 17.69
C ILE A 154 -4.55 -35.66 16.22
N THR A 155 -5.77 -35.27 15.91
CA THR A 155 -6.28 -35.25 14.54
C THR A 155 -6.62 -33.83 14.12
N ILE A 156 -6.76 -33.62 12.83
CA ILE A 156 -7.23 -32.35 12.29
C ILE A 156 -8.57 -32.51 11.60
N SER A 157 -9.39 -31.47 11.71
CA SER A 157 -10.64 -31.36 10.96
C SER A 157 -10.68 -30.02 10.23
N GLU A 158 -11.06 -30.06 8.98
CA GLU A 158 -11.31 -28.86 8.20
C GLU A 158 -12.70 -28.33 8.58
N LEU A 159 -12.74 -27.10 9.14
CA LEU A 159 -13.98 -26.49 9.61
C LEU A 159 -14.71 -25.76 8.50
N ALA A 160 -13.98 -24.97 7.76
CA ALA A 160 -14.48 -24.17 6.66
C ALA A 160 -13.37 -24.03 5.63
N SER A 161 -13.71 -24.31 4.41
CA SER A 161 -12.84 -24.07 3.27
C SER A 161 -13.63 -23.21 2.28
N SER A 162 -13.03 -22.13 1.82
CA SER A 162 -13.44 -21.44 0.61
C SER A 162 -12.38 -21.79 -0.45
N PRO A 163 -12.46 -23.00 -1.03
CA PRO A 163 -11.45 -23.45 -1.96
C PRO A 163 -11.45 -22.60 -3.24
N GLU A 164 -12.61 -22.07 -3.61
CA GLU A 164 -12.70 -21.17 -4.76
C GLU A 164 -11.97 -19.86 -4.48
N ALA A 165 -10.96 -19.59 -5.30
CA ALA A 165 -10.17 -18.40 -5.20
C ALA A 165 -11.03 -17.15 -5.52
N SER A 166 -11.31 -16.35 -4.51
CA SER A 166 -12.06 -15.12 -4.65
C SER A 166 -11.16 -13.94 -5.01
N LEU A 167 -11.66 -13.05 -5.87
CA LEU A 167 -10.94 -11.83 -6.24
C LEU A 167 -10.83 -10.89 -5.03
N GLN A 168 -9.61 -10.65 -4.56
CA GLN A 168 -9.35 -9.72 -3.46
C GLN A 168 -9.29 -8.28 -3.95
N ARG A 169 -10.47 -7.68 -4.21
CA ARG A 169 -10.56 -6.30 -4.73
C ARG A 169 -9.90 -5.26 -3.84
N SER A 170 -9.94 -5.44 -2.52
CA SER A 170 -9.41 -4.46 -1.57
C SER A 170 -7.90 -4.28 -1.64
N ALA A 171 -7.13 -5.35 -1.89
CA ALA A 171 -5.68 -5.29 -1.99
C ALA A 171 -5.22 -4.56 -3.26
N THR A 172 -5.97 -4.70 -4.36
CA THR A 172 -5.64 -4.09 -5.65
C THR A 172 -6.14 -2.65 -5.75
N VAL A 173 -7.33 -2.36 -5.21
CA VAL A 173 -7.95 -1.03 -5.34
C VAL A 173 -7.26 0.03 -4.47
N ARG A 174 -6.82 -0.31 -3.25
CA ARG A 174 -6.19 0.66 -2.34
C ARG A 174 -4.95 1.36 -2.94
N PRO A 175 -3.92 0.65 -3.43
CA PRO A 175 -2.75 1.31 -4.02
C PRO A 175 -3.11 2.09 -5.29
N MET A 176 -4.07 1.62 -6.08
CA MET A 176 -4.53 2.32 -7.30
C MET A 176 -5.18 3.66 -6.98
N VAL A 177 -6.12 3.68 -6.02
CA VAL A 177 -6.79 4.92 -5.59
C VAL A 177 -5.78 5.89 -5.00
N THR A 178 -4.84 5.41 -4.19
CA THR A 178 -3.78 6.24 -3.60
C THR A 178 -2.89 6.86 -4.68
N THR A 179 -2.45 6.08 -5.67
CA THR A 179 -1.62 6.57 -6.78
C THR A 179 -2.35 7.61 -7.62
N LEU A 180 -3.62 7.38 -7.93
CA LEU A 180 -4.45 8.33 -8.66
C LEU A 180 -4.62 9.64 -7.88
N LEU A 181 -4.91 9.55 -6.59
CA LEU A 181 -5.16 10.70 -5.73
C LEU A 181 -3.91 11.55 -5.56
N VAL A 182 -2.75 10.93 -5.32
CA VAL A 182 -1.45 11.61 -5.24
C VAL A 182 -1.11 12.25 -6.58
N GLY A 183 -1.27 11.54 -7.69
CA GLY A 183 -1.05 12.09 -9.04
C GLY A 183 -1.93 13.32 -9.33
N LEU A 184 -3.19 13.27 -8.94
CA LEU A 184 -4.14 14.37 -9.11
C LEU A 184 -3.77 15.59 -8.25
N ILE A 185 -3.39 15.37 -6.98
CA ILE A 185 -2.94 16.45 -6.08
C ILE A 185 -1.71 17.15 -6.66
N ILE A 186 -0.75 16.39 -7.19
CA ILE A 186 0.44 16.94 -7.83
C ILE A 186 0.07 17.71 -9.10
N ALA A 187 -0.78 17.13 -9.97
CA ALA A 187 -1.21 17.75 -11.22
C ALA A 187 -1.95 19.09 -11.00
N LEU A 188 -2.75 19.20 -9.94
CA LEU A 188 -3.49 20.41 -9.62
C LEU A 188 -2.68 21.43 -8.80
N GLY A 189 -1.79 20.94 -7.92
CA GLY A 189 -1.01 21.79 -7.02
C GLY A 189 0.24 22.39 -7.66
N LEU A 190 0.94 21.63 -8.50
CA LEU A 190 2.21 22.04 -9.09
C LEU A 190 2.11 23.33 -9.93
N PRO A 191 1.09 23.54 -10.80
CA PRO A 191 0.93 24.79 -11.55
C PRO A 191 0.78 26.01 -10.65
N VAL A 192 0.08 25.86 -9.52
CA VAL A 192 -0.14 26.95 -8.54
C VAL A 192 1.16 27.33 -7.85
N ILE A 193 1.95 26.35 -7.45
CA ILE A 193 3.26 26.55 -6.81
C ILE A 193 4.22 27.25 -7.79
N ILE A 194 4.30 26.77 -9.04
CA ILE A 194 5.17 27.35 -10.06
C ILE A 194 4.79 28.81 -10.36
N ASP A 195 3.49 29.10 -10.46
CA ASP A 195 3.05 30.49 -10.69
C ASP A 195 3.41 31.41 -9.52
N GLY A 196 3.26 30.94 -8.28
CA GLY A 196 3.66 31.66 -7.07
C GLY A 196 5.17 31.98 -7.04
N VAL A 197 6.03 31.04 -7.41
CA VAL A 197 7.49 31.21 -7.47
C VAL A 197 7.88 32.19 -8.58
N VAL A 198 7.30 32.05 -9.77
CA VAL A 198 7.57 32.94 -10.92
C VAL A 198 7.14 34.38 -10.63
N ARG A 199 5.98 34.60 -10.00
CA ARG A 199 5.54 35.93 -9.56
C ARG A 199 6.50 36.56 -8.57
N ARG A 200 6.99 35.82 -7.58
CA ARG A 200 7.98 36.31 -6.59
C ARG A 200 9.30 36.73 -7.28
N ARG A 201 9.77 36.00 -8.27
CA ARG A 201 10.99 36.36 -9.04
C ARG A 201 10.78 37.63 -9.86
N LYS A 202 9.62 37.82 -10.54
CA LYS A 202 9.31 39.01 -11.31
C LYS A 202 9.24 40.27 -10.44
N VAL A 203 8.69 40.17 -9.23
CA VAL A 203 8.65 41.30 -8.27
C VAL A 203 10.05 41.68 -7.82
N LYS A 204 10.95 40.74 -7.53
CA LYS A 204 12.35 41.03 -7.18
C LYS A 204 13.10 41.74 -8.29
N HIS A 205 12.89 41.37 -9.57
CA HIS A 205 13.53 42.03 -10.70
C HIS A 205 12.92 43.41 -11.01
N ALA A 206 11.63 43.63 -10.74
CA ALA A 206 11.01 44.92 -10.91
C ALA A 206 11.49 45.97 -9.87
N VAL A 207 11.77 45.52 -8.64
CA VAL A 207 12.32 46.39 -7.56
C VAL A 207 13.81 46.69 -7.76
N ALA A 208 14.55 45.80 -8.48
CA ALA A 208 15.98 45.97 -8.74
C ALA A 208 16.28 46.91 -9.95
N LYS A 209 15.28 47.50 -10.62
CA LYS A 209 15.52 48.46 -11.69
C LYS A 209 15.84 49.82 -11.02
N PRO A 210 17.10 50.31 -11.04
CA PRO A 210 17.47 51.50 -10.29
C PRO A 210 16.75 52.71 -10.86
N ALA A 211 16.12 53.50 -9.99
CA ALA A 211 15.53 54.83 -10.27
C ALA A 211 16.60 55.87 -10.72
N GLY A 212 17.78 55.47 -11.12
CA GLY A 212 18.92 56.31 -11.41
C GLY A 212 18.88 57.03 -12.76
N VAL A 213 18.01 56.64 -13.69
CA VAL A 213 18.03 57.28 -15.03
C VAL A 213 17.14 58.51 -15.11
N GLN A 214 16.01 58.53 -14.42
CA GLN A 214 15.12 59.68 -14.46
C GLN A 214 15.63 60.87 -13.61
N GLY A 215 16.45 60.64 -12.57
CA GLY A 215 17.08 61.69 -11.76
C GLY A 215 18.13 62.49 -12.54
N ARG A 216 18.91 61.81 -13.38
CA ARG A 216 19.98 62.48 -14.19
C ARG A 216 19.36 63.37 -15.28
N VAL A 217 18.29 62.94 -15.93
CA VAL A 217 17.67 63.78 -16.99
C VAL A 217 17.05 65.05 -16.41
N ARG A 218 16.43 64.99 -15.20
CA ARG A 218 15.83 66.15 -14.54
C ARG A 218 16.92 67.13 -14.05
N LEU A 219 18.05 66.65 -13.54
CA LEU A 219 19.15 67.52 -13.12
C LEU A 219 19.83 68.24 -14.29
N GLN A 220 20.01 67.55 -15.42
CA GLN A 220 20.56 68.21 -16.65
C GLN A 220 19.58 69.23 -17.26
N ALA A 221 18.28 69.01 -17.24
CA ALA A 221 17.31 69.97 -17.68
C ALA A 221 17.28 71.22 -16.81
N ARG A 222 17.40 71.09 -15.47
CA ARG A 222 17.45 72.22 -14.53
C ARG A 222 18.77 73.02 -14.60
N ALA A 223 19.90 72.33 -14.88
CA ALA A 223 21.18 72.98 -15.13
C ALA A 223 21.18 73.81 -16.40
N ARG A 224 20.55 73.39 -17.49
CA ARG A 224 20.40 74.15 -18.70
C ARG A 224 19.50 75.39 -18.51
N GLN A 225 18.38 75.26 -17.76
CA GLN A 225 17.52 76.45 -17.47
C GLN A 225 18.25 77.51 -16.65
N LEU A 226 19.09 77.14 -15.71
CA LEU A 226 19.90 78.08 -14.93
C LEU A 226 20.98 78.77 -15.77
N ALA A 227 21.61 78.07 -16.73
CA ALA A 227 22.60 78.63 -17.66
C ALA A 227 21.96 79.69 -18.59
N ASP A 228 20.78 79.40 -19.14
CA ASP A 228 20.04 80.32 -19.99
C ASP A 228 19.55 81.60 -19.25
N SER A 229 19.26 81.51 -17.96
CA SER A 229 18.90 82.70 -17.15
C SER A 229 20.05 83.62 -16.87
N PHE A 230 21.29 83.12 -16.70
CA PHE A 230 22.51 83.93 -16.51
C PHE A 230 22.93 84.67 -17.78
N THR A 231 22.76 84.13 -18.96
CA THR A 231 23.12 84.80 -20.23
C THR A 231 22.16 85.93 -20.59
N ARG A 232 20.93 85.90 -20.10
CA ARG A 232 19.97 87.04 -20.34
C ARG A 232 20.15 88.25 -19.44
N THR A 233 20.86 88.15 -18.31
CA THR A 233 21.07 89.25 -17.36
C THR A 233 22.33 90.02 -17.64
N SER A 234 23.22 89.55 -18.53
CA SER A 234 24.47 90.28 -18.87
C SER A 234 24.40 91.16 -20.16
N SER A 235 23.19 91.30 -20.73
CA SER A 235 22.99 92.16 -21.93
C SER A 235 22.05 93.32 -21.70
N ARG A 236 22.04 93.87 -20.52
CA ARG A 236 21.46 95.19 -20.26
C ARG A 236 22.47 96.17 -19.57
#